data_a1ff729b5e7f1a7458b57a6dcfc487ff
#
_entry.id   a1ff729b5e7f1a7458b57a6dcfc487ff
#
_cell.length_a   1.000
_cell.length_b   1.000
_cell.length_c   1.000
_cell.angle_alpha   90.00
_cell.angle_beta   90.00
_cell.angle_gamma   90.00
#
_symmetry.space_group_name_H-M   'P 1'
#
loop_
_entity.id
_entity.type
_entity.pdbx_description
1 polymer ?
#
loop_
_entity_poly.entity_id
_entity_poly.type
_entity_poly.pdbx_seq_one_letter_code
_entity_poly.pdbx_strand_id
1 'polypeptide(L)'
;MKNKKVSFMDHLECYFNIYLPTVRGLSQSTITSYKATFRILMEFLYTVKGIPSDRVEFSTLDDKLIIEFLNWLESERNCSVSTRNQRLSAIAAFSIYAQNRDFGSAVIFRNCVLKVPKKKVPRKGRSSFTKNEIKILFELPDPRNEIGLRDKTLLCFMYVSGTRAQEVCDLTVGDIQFYPDRAGINIHGKGQKVRRIGIPCDASNMLKKYIVHRRIINYTERHVFSSQRHEKMSVSCIEEIYSKYIDKAKSKYPDMFRYNYTPHSMRHTTATHMLEAGVPLIVVKNFLGHVSLQTTQIYTEVTQDTMNKQLKLWNDKWFPMDNPFEHTDKKSNIPEFLR
;
A
#
# COMPACT_ATOMS: atom_id res chain seq x y z
N MET A 1 -48.76 -11.04 16.94
CA MET A 1 -47.90 -10.18 16.10
C MET A 1 -47.15 -11.09 15.13
N LYS A 2 -47.39 -11.00 13.81
CA LYS A 2 -46.62 -11.76 12.80
C LYS A 2 -45.18 -11.22 12.85
N ASN A 3 -44.22 -12.03 13.28
CA ASN A 3 -42.80 -11.69 13.17
C ASN A 3 -42.52 -11.35 11.68
N LYS A 4 -42.30 -10.06 11.39
CA LYS A 4 -41.92 -9.62 10.04
C LYS A 4 -40.57 -10.27 9.75
N LYS A 5 -40.51 -11.17 8.77
CA LYS A 5 -39.25 -11.81 8.35
C LYS A 5 -38.30 -10.70 7.92
N VAL A 6 -37.12 -10.66 8.53
CA VAL A 6 -36.10 -9.65 8.23
C VAL A 6 -35.64 -9.89 6.78
N SER A 7 -35.73 -8.85 5.95
CA SER A 7 -35.38 -8.93 4.51
C SER A 7 -33.89 -8.94 4.30
N PHE A 8 -33.43 -9.29 3.09
CA PHE A 8 -32.04 -9.15 2.68
C PHE A 8 -31.55 -7.70 2.83
N MET A 9 -32.40 -6.73 2.48
CA MET A 9 -32.06 -5.31 2.58
C MET A 9 -31.94 -4.82 4.01
N ASP A 10 -32.79 -5.32 4.93
CA ASP A 10 -32.70 -5.01 6.37
C ASP A 10 -31.36 -5.53 6.94
N HIS A 11 -30.94 -6.74 6.54
CA HIS A 11 -29.63 -7.29 6.91
C HIS A 11 -28.48 -6.45 6.36
N LEU A 12 -28.59 -5.99 5.12
CA LEU A 12 -27.57 -5.16 4.47
C LEU A 12 -27.44 -3.79 5.12
N GLU A 13 -28.59 -3.18 5.50
CA GLU A 13 -28.64 -1.91 6.23
C GLU A 13 -27.98 -2.03 7.60
N CYS A 14 -28.37 -3.02 8.40
CA CYS A 14 -27.75 -3.28 9.69
C CYS A 14 -26.25 -3.58 9.58
N TYR A 15 -25.83 -4.29 8.54
CA TYR A 15 -24.41 -4.57 8.27
C TYR A 15 -23.61 -3.29 8.10
N PHE A 16 -24.07 -2.37 7.26
CA PHE A 16 -23.34 -1.14 6.93
C PHE A 16 -23.44 -0.06 8.01
N ASN A 17 -24.59 0.09 8.65
CA ASN A 17 -24.83 1.20 9.56
C ASN A 17 -24.49 0.87 11.01
N ILE A 18 -24.49 -0.41 11.38
CA ILE A 18 -24.28 -0.84 12.78
C ILE A 18 -23.06 -1.77 12.85
N TYR A 19 -23.09 -2.92 12.17
CA TYR A 19 -22.11 -3.98 12.39
C TYR A 19 -20.69 -3.58 11.99
N LEU A 20 -20.49 -3.03 10.79
CA LEU A 20 -19.17 -2.66 10.33
C LEU A 20 -18.54 -1.52 11.14
N PRO A 21 -19.25 -0.41 11.43
CA PRO A 21 -18.64 0.70 12.18
C PRO A 21 -18.49 0.40 13.67
N THR A 22 -19.51 -0.17 14.34
CA THR A 22 -19.51 -0.29 15.80
C THR A 22 -18.94 -1.63 16.28
N VAL A 23 -19.36 -2.76 15.68
CA VAL A 23 -18.93 -4.09 16.15
C VAL A 23 -17.58 -4.48 15.57
N ARG A 24 -17.34 -4.20 14.28
CA ARG A 24 -16.06 -4.51 13.61
C ARG A 24 -15.04 -3.38 13.68
N GLY A 25 -15.45 -2.16 14.00
CA GLY A 25 -14.56 -1.00 14.07
C GLY A 25 -13.78 -0.75 12.76
N LEU A 26 -14.42 -1.03 11.59
CA LEU A 26 -13.75 -0.87 10.33
C LEU A 26 -13.61 0.61 9.95
N SER A 27 -12.51 0.93 9.23
CA SER A 27 -12.30 2.28 8.73
C SER A 27 -13.39 2.69 7.72
N GLN A 28 -13.73 3.98 7.69
CA GLN A 28 -14.72 4.54 6.76
C GLN A 28 -14.41 4.19 5.30
N SER A 29 -13.13 4.20 4.90
CA SER A 29 -12.71 3.83 3.53
C SER A 29 -13.05 2.38 3.19
N THR A 30 -12.91 1.45 4.13
CA THR A 30 -13.30 0.04 3.94
C THR A 30 -14.81 -0.09 3.79
N ILE A 31 -15.57 0.59 4.66
CA ILE A 31 -17.05 0.61 4.62
C ILE A 31 -17.52 1.18 3.27
N THR A 32 -16.96 2.30 2.83
CA THR A 32 -17.28 2.92 1.52
C THR A 32 -16.98 1.97 0.36
N SER A 33 -15.85 1.27 0.39
CA SER A 33 -15.49 0.28 -0.64
C SER A 33 -16.47 -0.90 -0.69
N TYR A 34 -16.92 -1.36 0.48
CA TYR A 34 -17.93 -2.43 0.57
C TYR A 34 -19.31 -1.93 0.11
N LYS A 35 -19.74 -0.73 0.56
CA LYS A 35 -20.99 -0.10 0.08
C LYS A 35 -20.99 0.04 -1.44
N ALA A 36 -19.87 0.48 -2.05
CA ALA A 36 -19.74 0.57 -3.50
C ALA A 36 -19.90 -0.80 -4.18
N THR A 37 -19.44 -1.89 -3.56
CA THR A 37 -19.65 -3.24 -4.09
C THR A 37 -21.12 -3.60 -4.18
N PHE A 38 -21.87 -3.40 -3.09
CA PHE A 38 -23.30 -3.75 -3.05
C PHE A 38 -24.14 -2.81 -3.92
N ARG A 39 -23.79 -1.53 -4.01
CA ARG A 39 -24.45 -0.61 -4.95
C ARG A 39 -24.33 -1.11 -6.39
N ILE A 40 -23.15 -1.52 -6.81
CA ILE A 40 -22.92 -2.03 -8.16
C ILE A 40 -23.59 -3.40 -8.35
N LEU A 41 -23.66 -4.24 -7.31
CA LEU A 41 -24.41 -5.51 -7.36
C LEU A 41 -25.91 -5.26 -7.55
N MET A 42 -26.51 -4.30 -6.82
CA MET A 42 -27.92 -3.93 -7.01
C MET A 42 -28.18 -3.33 -8.40
N GLU A 43 -27.26 -2.53 -8.92
CA GLU A 43 -27.31 -2.00 -10.29
C GLU A 43 -27.32 -3.16 -11.32
N PHE A 44 -26.43 -4.14 -11.19
CA PHE A 44 -26.39 -5.33 -12.04
C PHE A 44 -27.68 -6.14 -11.96
N LEU A 45 -28.19 -6.39 -10.75
CA LEU A 45 -29.44 -7.13 -10.57
C LEU A 45 -30.62 -6.43 -11.24
N TYR A 46 -30.69 -5.11 -11.13
CA TYR A 46 -31.76 -4.34 -11.74
C TYR A 46 -31.63 -4.25 -13.26
N THR A 47 -30.47 -3.84 -13.76
CA THR A 47 -30.28 -3.51 -15.19
C THR A 47 -30.08 -4.75 -16.07
N VAL A 48 -29.44 -5.80 -15.56
CA VAL A 48 -29.12 -6.99 -16.36
C VAL A 48 -30.08 -8.14 -16.07
N LYS A 49 -30.56 -8.27 -14.83
CA LYS A 49 -31.45 -9.38 -14.43
C LYS A 49 -32.92 -8.98 -14.26
N GLY A 50 -33.23 -7.69 -14.30
CA GLY A 50 -34.60 -7.20 -14.11
C GLY A 50 -35.12 -7.41 -12.67
N ILE A 51 -34.22 -7.60 -11.70
CA ILE A 51 -34.58 -7.86 -10.29
C ILE A 51 -34.45 -6.57 -9.49
N PRO A 52 -35.55 -5.95 -9.06
CA PRO A 52 -35.48 -4.75 -8.23
C PRO A 52 -35.03 -5.08 -6.80
N SER A 53 -34.44 -4.11 -6.12
CA SER A 53 -33.78 -4.30 -4.81
C SER A 53 -34.69 -4.84 -3.71
N ASP A 54 -35.98 -4.50 -3.75
CA ASP A 54 -37.00 -4.97 -2.80
C ASP A 54 -37.36 -6.45 -2.96
N ARG A 55 -37.01 -7.06 -4.11
CA ARG A 55 -37.23 -8.48 -4.42
C ARG A 55 -35.97 -9.32 -4.27
N VAL A 56 -34.84 -8.73 -3.87
CA VAL A 56 -33.59 -9.47 -3.64
C VAL A 56 -33.69 -10.23 -2.33
N GLU A 57 -33.51 -11.54 -2.41
CA GLU A 57 -33.42 -12.47 -1.27
C GLU A 57 -32.04 -13.16 -1.25
N PHE A 58 -31.72 -13.82 -0.14
CA PHE A 58 -30.49 -14.65 -0.08
C PHE A 58 -30.45 -15.74 -1.12
N SER A 59 -31.61 -16.32 -1.46
CA SER A 59 -31.79 -17.33 -2.49
C SER A 59 -31.55 -16.80 -3.91
N THR A 60 -31.68 -15.49 -4.14
CA THR A 60 -31.39 -14.84 -5.43
C THR A 60 -29.90 -14.91 -5.75
N LEU A 61 -29.03 -14.87 -4.73
CA LEU A 61 -27.57 -14.78 -4.89
C LEU A 61 -26.92 -16.16 -4.86
N ASP A 62 -27.19 -16.98 -5.86
CA ASP A 62 -26.50 -18.26 -6.04
C ASP A 62 -25.08 -18.07 -6.62
N ASP A 63 -24.31 -19.15 -6.70
CA ASP A 63 -22.93 -19.15 -7.21
C ASP A 63 -22.87 -18.73 -8.69
N LYS A 64 -23.86 -19.12 -9.50
CA LYS A 64 -23.92 -18.77 -10.93
C LYS A 64 -24.12 -17.26 -11.11
N LEU A 65 -25.10 -16.69 -10.41
CA LEU A 65 -25.36 -15.23 -10.46
C LEU A 65 -24.17 -14.42 -9.96
N ILE A 66 -23.51 -14.87 -8.89
CA ILE A 66 -22.31 -14.19 -8.39
C ILE A 66 -21.18 -14.24 -9.43
N ILE A 67 -20.98 -15.39 -10.11
CA ILE A 67 -19.98 -15.50 -11.18
C ILE A 67 -20.35 -14.58 -12.36
N GLU A 68 -21.61 -14.54 -12.77
CA GLU A 68 -22.08 -13.64 -13.84
C GLU A 68 -21.85 -12.16 -13.47
N PHE A 69 -22.19 -11.75 -12.25
CA PHE A 69 -21.89 -10.41 -11.75
C PHE A 69 -20.39 -10.09 -11.84
N LEU A 70 -19.54 -11.01 -11.41
CA LEU A 70 -18.10 -10.81 -11.42
C LEU A 70 -17.52 -10.77 -12.85
N ASN A 71 -18.10 -11.51 -13.80
CA ASN A 71 -17.73 -11.47 -15.20
C ASN A 71 -18.22 -10.17 -15.85
N TRP A 72 -19.44 -9.73 -15.55
CA TRP A 72 -19.98 -8.45 -16.00
C TRP A 72 -19.11 -7.26 -15.54
N LEU A 73 -18.56 -7.32 -14.32
CA LEU A 73 -17.60 -6.30 -13.86
C LEU A 73 -16.36 -6.22 -14.74
N GLU A 74 -15.87 -7.36 -15.24
CA GLU A 74 -14.68 -7.39 -16.12
C GLU A 74 -15.01 -6.97 -17.54
N SER A 75 -16.13 -7.46 -18.14
CA SER A 75 -16.50 -7.18 -19.53
C SER A 75 -17.07 -5.77 -19.75
N GLU A 76 -18.05 -5.38 -18.92
CA GLU A 76 -18.79 -4.13 -19.14
C GLU A 76 -18.23 -2.94 -18.35
N ARG A 77 -17.62 -3.21 -17.20
CA ARG A 77 -17.09 -2.15 -16.34
C ARG A 77 -15.56 -2.05 -16.40
N ASN A 78 -14.91 -2.84 -17.24
CA ASN A 78 -13.45 -2.89 -17.41
C ASN A 78 -12.68 -3.01 -16.08
N CYS A 79 -13.25 -3.72 -15.11
CA CYS A 79 -12.62 -3.90 -13.80
C CYS A 79 -11.44 -4.86 -13.88
N SER A 80 -10.34 -4.51 -13.23
CA SER A 80 -9.21 -5.43 -13.10
C SER A 80 -9.57 -6.67 -12.29
N VAL A 81 -8.85 -7.78 -12.53
CA VAL A 81 -8.99 -9.03 -11.75
C VAL A 81 -8.82 -8.77 -10.23
N SER A 82 -7.96 -7.83 -9.84
CA SER A 82 -7.78 -7.43 -8.45
C SER A 82 -9.06 -6.79 -7.88
N THR A 83 -9.67 -5.88 -8.62
CA THR A 83 -10.93 -5.22 -8.25
C THR A 83 -12.07 -6.23 -8.17
N ARG A 84 -12.18 -7.13 -9.15
CA ARG A 84 -13.13 -8.25 -9.12
C ARG A 84 -12.99 -9.08 -7.84
N ASN A 85 -11.78 -9.49 -7.49
CA ASN A 85 -11.51 -10.28 -6.29
C ASN A 85 -11.81 -9.51 -4.99
N GLN A 86 -11.58 -8.20 -4.98
CA GLN A 86 -11.95 -7.32 -3.85
C GLN A 86 -13.48 -7.27 -3.68
N ARG A 87 -14.25 -7.18 -4.77
CA ARG A 87 -15.71 -7.23 -4.74
C ARG A 87 -16.21 -8.57 -4.19
N LEU A 88 -15.65 -9.67 -4.66
CA LEU A 88 -15.96 -10.99 -4.12
C LEU A 88 -15.67 -11.08 -2.61
N SER A 89 -14.56 -10.49 -2.16
CA SER A 89 -14.22 -10.47 -0.72
C SER A 89 -15.22 -9.67 0.11
N ALA A 90 -15.80 -8.59 -0.43
CA ALA A 90 -16.85 -7.81 0.24
C ALA A 90 -18.16 -8.62 0.37
N ILE A 91 -18.56 -9.34 -0.70
CA ILE A 91 -19.72 -10.25 -0.68
C ILE A 91 -19.48 -11.38 0.32
N ALA A 92 -18.29 -11.97 0.35
CA ALA A 92 -17.93 -13.02 1.28
C ALA A 92 -17.97 -12.54 2.75
N ALA A 93 -17.52 -11.32 3.04
CA ALA A 93 -17.61 -10.75 4.37
C ALA A 93 -19.06 -10.55 4.84
N PHE A 94 -19.93 -10.10 3.94
CA PHE A 94 -21.36 -9.97 4.22
C PHE A 94 -22.03 -11.33 4.42
N SER A 95 -21.68 -12.35 3.62
CA SER A 95 -22.28 -13.69 3.74
C SER A 95 -21.98 -14.34 5.10
N ILE A 96 -20.79 -14.10 5.67
CA ILE A 96 -20.45 -14.54 7.05
C ILE A 96 -21.34 -13.83 8.06
N TYR A 97 -21.50 -12.50 7.93
CA TYR A 97 -22.36 -11.75 8.82
C TYR A 97 -23.82 -12.21 8.76
N ALA A 98 -24.35 -12.38 7.54
CA ALA A 98 -25.71 -12.81 7.32
C ALA A 98 -25.96 -14.21 7.91
N GLN A 99 -25.07 -15.18 7.67
CA GLN A 99 -25.18 -16.53 8.23
C GLN A 99 -25.21 -16.51 9.76
N ASN A 100 -24.41 -15.65 10.41
CA ASN A 100 -24.37 -15.55 11.87
C ASN A 100 -25.64 -14.88 12.47
N ARG A 101 -26.42 -14.16 11.66
CA ARG A 101 -27.63 -13.46 12.08
C ARG A 101 -28.92 -14.18 11.72
N ASP A 102 -28.94 -14.80 10.56
CA ASP A 102 -30.06 -15.60 10.05
C ASP A 102 -29.51 -16.86 9.35
N PHE A 103 -29.20 -17.85 10.15
CA PHE A 103 -28.65 -19.10 9.65
C PHE A 103 -29.59 -19.79 8.64
N GLY A 104 -30.89 -19.81 8.94
CA GLY A 104 -31.88 -20.51 8.11
C GLY A 104 -31.94 -19.97 6.68
N SER A 105 -31.93 -18.64 6.53
CA SER A 105 -32.06 -17.99 5.20
C SER A 105 -30.73 -17.79 4.51
N ALA A 106 -29.62 -17.58 5.24
CA ALA A 106 -28.34 -17.16 4.66
C ALA A 106 -27.29 -18.28 4.50
N VAL A 107 -27.52 -19.47 5.06
CA VAL A 107 -26.55 -20.59 4.97
C VAL A 107 -26.28 -21.02 3.52
N ILE A 108 -27.34 -21.09 2.69
CA ILE A 108 -27.22 -21.46 1.28
C ILE A 108 -26.41 -20.39 0.52
N PHE A 109 -26.75 -19.11 0.73
CA PHE A 109 -26.00 -17.99 0.17
C PHE A 109 -24.51 -18.05 0.55
N ARG A 110 -24.20 -18.30 1.82
CA ARG A 110 -22.81 -18.46 2.27
C ARG A 110 -22.09 -19.58 1.53
N ASN A 111 -22.74 -20.73 1.37
CA ASN A 111 -22.18 -21.88 0.66
C ASN A 111 -21.96 -21.59 -0.84
N CYS A 112 -22.89 -20.86 -1.48
CA CYS A 112 -22.73 -20.39 -2.86
C CYS A 112 -21.53 -19.46 -3.02
N VAL A 113 -21.36 -18.48 -2.11
CA VAL A 113 -20.21 -17.58 -2.13
C VAL A 113 -18.88 -18.33 -1.97
N LEU A 114 -18.82 -19.38 -1.14
CA LEU A 114 -17.61 -20.18 -0.94
C LEU A 114 -17.20 -20.96 -2.18
N LYS A 115 -18.14 -21.35 -3.05
CA LYS A 115 -17.86 -22.06 -4.31
C LYS A 115 -17.20 -21.15 -5.35
N VAL A 116 -17.29 -19.82 -5.21
CA VAL A 116 -16.75 -18.87 -6.20
C VAL A 116 -15.26 -18.63 -5.95
N PRO A 117 -14.36 -19.11 -6.83
CA PRO A 117 -12.93 -18.94 -6.64
C PRO A 117 -12.47 -17.51 -6.96
N LYS A 118 -11.43 -17.06 -6.27
CA LYS A 118 -10.69 -15.88 -6.68
C LYS A 118 -9.87 -16.18 -7.93
N LYS A 119 -9.90 -15.31 -8.93
CA LYS A 119 -9.02 -15.40 -10.10
C LYS A 119 -7.57 -15.11 -9.68
N LYS A 120 -6.62 -15.82 -10.29
CA LYS A 120 -5.20 -15.55 -10.12
C LYS A 120 -4.86 -14.18 -10.71
N VAL A 121 -4.32 -13.28 -9.89
CA VAL A 121 -3.89 -11.95 -10.35
C VAL A 121 -2.49 -12.08 -10.92
N PRO A 122 -2.24 -11.67 -12.18
CA PRO A 122 -0.89 -11.61 -12.72
C PRO A 122 -0.04 -10.70 -11.82
N ARG A 123 1.10 -11.19 -11.38
CA ARG A 123 2.07 -10.36 -10.67
C ARG A 123 2.67 -9.38 -11.69
N LYS A 124 2.12 -8.17 -11.76
CA LYS A 124 2.83 -7.07 -12.42
C LYS A 124 4.07 -6.79 -11.57
N GLY A 125 5.26 -6.84 -12.17
CA GLY A 125 6.47 -6.40 -11.52
C GLY A 125 6.23 -5.01 -10.91
N ARG A 126 6.51 -4.83 -9.63
CA ARG A 126 6.36 -3.53 -8.98
C ARG A 126 7.50 -2.65 -9.46
N SER A 127 7.17 -1.55 -10.10
CA SER A 127 8.17 -0.58 -10.52
C SER A 127 8.77 0.11 -9.30
N SER A 128 10.05 -0.09 -9.06
CA SER A 128 10.88 0.74 -8.21
C SER A 128 11.67 1.71 -9.08
N PHE A 129 11.92 2.90 -8.57
CA PHE A 129 12.83 3.83 -9.23
C PHE A 129 14.28 3.37 -9.05
N THR A 130 15.08 3.61 -10.05
CA THR A 130 16.54 3.58 -9.91
C THR A 130 17.04 4.80 -9.15
N LYS A 131 18.28 4.77 -8.64
CA LYS A 131 18.89 5.92 -7.96
C LYS A 131 18.97 7.16 -8.85
N ASN A 132 19.21 6.98 -10.15
CA ASN A 132 19.27 8.08 -11.12
C ASN A 132 17.87 8.69 -11.36
N GLU A 133 16.84 7.85 -11.48
CA GLU A 133 15.46 8.35 -11.61
C GLU A 133 15.02 9.15 -10.38
N ILE A 134 15.36 8.71 -9.16
CA ILE A 134 15.11 9.45 -7.92
C ILE A 134 15.82 10.80 -7.93
N LYS A 135 17.10 10.85 -8.33
CA LYS A 135 17.86 12.09 -8.44
C LYS A 135 17.19 13.08 -9.39
N ILE A 136 16.85 12.62 -10.58
CA ILE A 136 16.11 13.43 -11.58
C ILE A 136 14.79 13.93 -11.01
N LEU A 137 14.00 13.03 -10.39
CA LEU A 137 12.69 13.38 -9.84
C LEU A 137 12.79 14.51 -8.79
N PHE A 138 13.84 14.53 -7.96
CA PHE A 138 14.07 15.56 -6.96
C PHE A 138 14.57 16.89 -7.54
N GLU A 139 15.14 16.89 -8.73
CA GLU A 139 15.61 18.09 -9.43
C GLU A 139 14.50 18.83 -10.19
N LEU A 140 13.38 18.15 -10.50
CA LEU A 140 12.30 18.72 -11.30
C LEU A 140 11.50 19.85 -10.63
N PRO A 141 11.17 19.78 -9.30
CA PRO A 141 10.49 20.87 -8.64
C PRO A 141 11.44 22.07 -8.42
N ASP A 142 11.03 23.28 -8.81
CA ASP A 142 11.81 24.50 -8.59
C ASP A 142 11.60 25.02 -7.16
N PRO A 143 12.60 24.93 -6.26
CA PRO A 143 12.47 25.31 -4.86
C PRO A 143 12.41 26.84 -4.62
N ARG A 144 12.58 27.67 -5.66
CA ARG A 144 12.51 29.13 -5.56
C ARG A 144 11.08 29.64 -5.41
N ASN A 145 10.10 28.86 -5.81
CA ASN A 145 8.68 29.16 -5.60
C ASN A 145 8.07 28.22 -4.54
N GLU A 146 7.02 28.70 -3.88
CA GLU A 146 6.38 28.00 -2.75
C GLU A 146 5.87 26.61 -3.11
N ILE A 147 5.27 26.48 -4.30
CA ILE A 147 4.72 25.19 -4.79
C ILE A 147 5.85 24.20 -5.04
N GLY A 148 6.92 24.63 -5.69
CA GLY A 148 8.06 23.77 -5.98
C GLY A 148 8.84 23.39 -4.72
N LEU A 149 8.99 24.31 -3.76
CA LEU A 149 9.59 24.01 -2.46
C LEU A 149 8.78 22.94 -1.72
N ARG A 150 7.44 23.09 -1.68
CA ARG A 150 6.54 22.10 -1.11
C ARG A 150 6.68 20.75 -1.81
N ASP A 151 6.58 20.73 -3.14
CA ASP A 151 6.57 19.52 -3.94
C ASP A 151 7.91 18.78 -3.81
N LYS A 152 9.03 19.50 -3.83
CA LYS A 152 10.37 18.94 -3.61
C LYS A 152 10.49 18.31 -2.23
N THR A 153 10.07 19.04 -1.19
CA THR A 153 10.10 18.56 0.20
C THR A 153 9.22 17.32 0.37
N LEU A 154 8.02 17.32 -0.23
CA LEU A 154 7.10 16.20 -0.20
C LEU A 154 7.71 14.94 -0.83
N LEU A 155 8.24 15.03 -2.05
CA LEU A 155 8.85 13.90 -2.76
C LEU A 155 10.06 13.35 -2.01
N CYS A 156 10.94 14.22 -1.51
CA CYS A 156 12.10 13.84 -0.72
C CYS A 156 11.65 13.16 0.59
N PHE A 157 10.70 13.75 1.32
CA PHE A 157 10.16 13.20 2.55
C PHE A 157 9.56 11.80 2.34
N MET A 158 8.76 11.61 1.30
CA MET A 158 8.17 10.30 0.98
C MET A 158 9.23 9.23 0.70
N TYR A 159 10.32 9.61 0.05
CA TYR A 159 11.42 8.69 -0.24
C TYR A 159 12.20 8.32 1.04
N VAL A 160 12.65 9.30 1.82
CA VAL A 160 13.49 9.02 3.00
C VAL A 160 12.73 8.39 4.15
N SER A 161 11.41 8.60 4.24
CA SER A 161 10.54 8.06 5.29
C SER A 161 9.82 6.78 4.91
N GLY A 162 9.70 6.48 3.62
CA GLY A 162 8.92 5.36 3.10
C GLY A 162 7.45 5.39 3.53
N THR A 163 6.89 6.57 3.82
CA THR A 163 5.51 6.74 4.29
C THR A 163 4.48 6.46 3.20
N ARG A 164 3.25 6.10 3.60
CA ARG A 164 2.10 6.06 2.71
C ARG A 164 1.56 7.48 2.47
N ALA A 165 0.91 7.72 1.33
CA ALA A 165 0.32 9.02 1.03
C ALA A 165 -0.62 9.53 2.14
N GLN A 166 -1.47 8.66 2.70
CA GLN A 166 -2.35 9.04 3.82
C GLN A 166 -1.56 9.43 5.07
N GLU A 167 -0.47 8.73 5.40
CA GLU A 167 0.39 9.05 6.54
C GLU A 167 1.07 10.43 6.38
N VAL A 168 1.37 10.82 5.13
CA VAL A 168 1.88 12.16 4.80
C VAL A 168 0.81 13.23 4.97
N CYS A 169 -0.43 12.94 4.53
CA CYS A 169 -1.56 13.86 4.70
C CYS A 169 -1.87 14.13 6.18
N ASP A 170 -1.68 13.11 7.02
CA ASP A 170 -2.02 13.17 8.45
C ASP A 170 -0.86 13.73 9.31
N LEU A 171 0.35 13.89 8.75
CA LEU A 171 1.53 14.36 9.46
C LEU A 171 1.37 15.80 9.95
N THR A 172 1.55 16.02 11.25
CA THR A 172 1.53 17.33 11.90
C THR A 172 2.93 17.80 12.29
N VAL A 173 3.09 19.08 12.60
CA VAL A 173 4.36 19.63 13.10
C VAL A 173 4.74 18.99 14.42
N GLY A 174 3.77 18.69 15.29
CA GLY A 174 3.99 18.04 16.57
C GLY A 174 4.53 16.60 16.48
N ASP A 175 4.40 15.96 15.33
CA ASP A 175 4.96 14.63 15.10
C ASP A 175 6.47 14.65 14.84
N ILE A 176 7.09 15.83 14.69
CA ILE A 176 8.46 15.99 14.26
C ILE A 176 9.31 16.56 15.40
N GLN A 177 10.38 15.87 15.72
CA GLN A 177 11.40 16.32 16.66
C GLN A 177 12.72 16.52 15.89
N PHE A 178 13.16 17.79 15.80
CA PHE A 178 14.42 18.12 15.14
C PHE A 178 15.60 17.97 16.10
N TYR A 179 16.66 17.33 15.63
CA TYR A 179 17.96 17.20 16.27
C TYR A 179 19.04 17.84 15.38
N PRO A 180 20.26 18.07 15.88
CA PRO A 180 21.33 18.66 15.09
C PRO A 180 21.70 17.87 13.82
N ASP A 181 21.64 16.53 13.90
CA ASP A 181 22.09 15.60 12.86
C ASP A 181 20.96 14.83 12.14
N ARG A 182 19.72 14.97 12.61
CA ARG A 182 18.56 14.22 12.08
C ARG A 182 17.25 14.83 12.51
N ALA A 183 16.13 14.25 12.03
CA ALA A 183 14.84 14.43 12.70
C ALA A 183 14.22 13.07 13.03
N GLY A 184 13.57 13.00 14.20
CA GLY A 184 12.72 11.89 14.61
C GLY A 184 11.28 12.22 14.27
N ILE A 185 10.56 11.28 13.66
CA ILE A 185 9.18 11.51 13.18
C ILE A 185 8.29 10.38 13.67
N ASN A 186 7.18 10.74 14.29
CA ASN A 186 6.13 9.81 14.67
C ASN A 186 5.14 9.67 13.51
N ILE A 187 5.02 8.48 12.96
CA ILE A 187 4.11 8.18 11.86
C ILE A 187 2.91 7.40 12.38
N HIS A 188 1.73 8.00 12.23
CA HIS A 188 0.45 7.40 12.62
C HIS A 188 -0.06 6.49 11.50
N GLY A 189 -0.06 5.19 11.74
CA GLY A 189 -0.48 4.17 10.79
C GLY A 189 -1.90 3.67 11.03
N LYS A 190 -2.35 2.74 10.19
CA LYS A 190 -3.67 2.10 10.30
C LYS A 190 -3.85 1.42 11.66
N GLY A 191 -4.99 1.64 12.31
CA GLY A 191 -5.33 1.06 13.61
C GLY A 191 -4.60 1.73 14.79
N GLN A 192 -4.35 3.04 14.70
CA GLN A 192 -3.71 3.87 15.74
C GLN A 192 -2.29 3.41 16.13
N LYS A 193 -1.65 2.60 15.29
CA LYS A 193 -0.26 2.20 15.53
C LYS A 193 0.66 3.34 15.16
N VAL A 194 1.49 3.75 16.13
CA VAL A 194 2.52 4.77 15.90
C VAL A 194 3.85 4.07 15.72
N ARG A 195 4.62 4.49 14.71
CA ARG A 195 6.03 4.12 14.58
C ARG A 195 6.89 5.37 14.52
N ARG A 196 8.04 5.31 15.16
CA ARG A 196 9.03 6.39 15.11
C ARG A 196 10.11 6.03 14.10
N ILE A 197 10.39 6.96 13.19
CA ILE A 197 11.45 6.85 12.18
C ILE A 197 12.42 8.02 12.32
N GLY A 198 13.69 7.79 11.93
CA GLY A 198 14.68 8.84 11.76
C GLY A 198 14.86 9.19 10.30
N ILE A 199 14.97 10.46 9.96
CA ILE A 199 15.38 10.92 8.64
C ILE A 199 16.73 11.61 8.69
N PRO A 200 17.58 11.51 7.64
CA PRO A 200 18.93 12.07 7.62
C PRO A 200 18.94 13.61 7.65
N CYS A 201 20.09 14.18 7.99
CA CYS A 201 20.30 15.61 8.19
C CYS A 201 19.80 16.48 7.05
N ASP A 202 20.15 16.13 5.80
CA ASP A 202 19.76 16.94 4.62
C ASP A 202 18.24 17.01 4.42
N ALA A 203 17.56 15.85 4.60
CA ALA A 203 16.10 15.79 4.52
C ALA A 203 15.45 16.52 5.71
N SER A 204 16.04 16.40 6.92
CA SER A 204 15.61 17.14 8.13
C SER A 204 15.70 18.65 7.91
N ASN A 205 16.81 19.13 7.37
CA ASN A 205 17.03 20.54 7.09
C ASN A 205 16.07 21.07 6.02
N MET A 206 15.82 20.31 4.97
CA MET A 206 14.84 20.65 3.93
C MET A 206 13.43 20.76 4.53
N LEU A 207 13.03 19.78 5.32
CA LEU A 207 11.72 19.75 5.99
C LEU A 207 11.57 20.94 6.96
N LYS A 208 12.60 21.24 7.75
CA LYS A 208 12.62 22.39 8.67
C LYS A 208 12.49 23.70 7.93
N LYS A 209 13.27 23.89 6.84
CA LYS A 209 13.18 25.10 5.98
C LYS A 209 11.76 25.28 5.43
N TYR A 210 11.13 24.23 4.96
CA TYR A 210 9.76 24.27 4.45
C TYR A 210 8.75 24.65 5.55
N ILE A 211 8.83 24.05 6.75
CA ILE A 211 7.94 24.34 7.89
C ILE A 211 8.12 25.81 8.36
N VAL A 212 9.36 26.29 8.42
CA VAL A 212 9.66 27.71 8.75
C VAL A 212 9.12 28.65 7.68
N HIS A 213 9.33 28.33 6.39
CA HIS A 213 8.78 29.12 5.27
C HIS A 213 7.25 29.23 5.33
N ARG A 214 6.58 28.16 5.72
CA ARG A 214 5.13 28.16 5.96
C ARG A 214 4.69 28.89 7.23
N ARG A 215 5.63 29.35 8.08
CA ARG A 215 5.39 30.00 9.37
C ARG A 215 4.56 29.15 10.35
N ILE A 216 4.69 27.84 10.31
CA ILE A 216 3.93 26.89 11.15
C ILE A 216 4.78 26.18 12.21
N ILE A 217 6.06 26.50 12.35
CA ILE A 217 7.00 25.79 13.23
C ILE A 217 6.55 25.72 14.69
N ASN A 218 5.81 26.73 15.16
CA ASN A 218 5.31 26.83 16.53
C ASN A 218 3.87 26.28 16.72
N TYR A 219 3.25 25.75 15.66
CA TYR A 219 1.87 25.26 15.68
C TYR A 219 1.86 23.75 15.53
N THR A 220 1.92 23.03 16.65
CA THR A 220 2.08 21.57 16.69
C THR A 220 0.96 20.80 16.02
N GLU A 221 -0.26 21.35 16.04
CA GLU A 221 -1.46 20.75 15.46
C GLU A 221 -1.59 20.94 13.94
N ARG A 222 -0.80 21.87 13.36
CA ARG A 222 -0.87 22.18 11.92
C ARG A 222 -0.27 21.06 11.09
N HIS A 223 -0.95 20.72 9.99
CA HIS A 223 -0.44 19.76 9.03
C HIS A 223 0.81 20.28 8.31
N VAL A 224 1.82 19.41 8.20
CA VAL A 224 3.09 19.76 7.54
C VAL A 224 2.89 20.08 6.07
N PHE A 225 2.06 19.32 5.36
CA PHE A 225 1.79 19.55 3.94
C PHE A 225 0.34 20.02 3.73
N SER A 226 0.22 21.12 3.00
CA SER A 226 -1.08 21.72 2.62
C SER A 226 -1.23 21.78 1.11
N SER A 227 -2.48 21.79 0.64
CA SER A 227 -2.79 22.18 -0.74
C SER A 227 -2.86 23.70 -0.86
N GLN A 228 -3.07 24.21 -2.06
CA GLN A 228 -3.30 25.65 -2.26
C GLN A 228 -4.61 26.15 -1.66
N ARG A 229 -5.60 25.24 -1.48
CA ARG A 229 -6.96 25.60 -1.03
C ARG A 229 -7.27 25.11 0.38
N HIS A 230 -6.56 24.08 0.86
CA HIS A 230 -6.86 23.42 2.12
C HIS A 230 -5.60 23.26 2.95
N GLU A 231 -5.72 23.45 4.26
CA GLU A 231 -4.63 23.27 5.20
C GLU A 231 -4.10 21.83 5.22
N LYS A 232 -5.00 20.87 5.13
CA LYS A 232 -4.65 19.44 5.03
C LYS A 232 -4.65 19.03 3.56
N MET A 233 -3.53 18.47 3.10
CA MET A 233 -3.42 17.87 1.77
C MET A 233 -4.22 16.57 1.70
N SER A 234 -4.87 16.29 0.58
CA SER A 234 -5.53 15.01 0.32
C SER A 234 -4.58 14.03 -0.39
N VAL A 235 -4.93 12.75 -0.33
CA VAL A 235 -4.21 11.70 -1.08
C VAL A 235 -4.24 11.98 -2.57
N SER A 236 -5.40 12.41 -3.09
CA SER A 236 -5.54 12.78 -4.52
C SER A 236 -4.60 13.92 -4.92
N CYS A 237 -4.42 14.92 -4.05
CA CYS A 237 -3.47 16.00 -4.31
C CYS A 237 -2.02 15.49 -4.37
N ILE A 238 -1.64 14.53 -3.51
CA ILE A 238 -0.32 13.88 -3.58
C ILE A 238 -0.17 13.11 -4.89
N GLU A 239 -1.21 12.37 -5.32
CA GLU A 239 -1.21 11.63 -6.57
C GLU A 239 -1.07 12.57 -7.79
N GLU A 240 -1.76 13.71 -7.79
CA GLU A 240 -1.65 14.73 -8.84
C GLU A 240 -0.24 15.35 -8.89
N ILE A 241 0.34 15.72 -7.74
CA ILE A 241 1.72 16.21 -7.66
C ILE A 241 2.68 15.17 -8.21
N TYR A 242 2.48 13.91 -7.83
CA TYR A 242 3.30 12.80 -8.26
C TYR A 242 3.22 12.61 -9.78
N SER A 243 2.00 12.53 -10.34
CA SER A 243 1.76 12.41 -11.78
C SER A 243 2.43 13.55 -12.55
N LYS A 244 2.23 14.79 -12.12
CA LYS A 244 2.83 16.00 -12.72
C LYS A 244 4.35 15.87 -12.92
N TYR A 245 5.07 15.38 -11.90
CA TYR A 245 6.54 15.27 -12.00
C TYR A 245 6.98 14.01 -12.74
N ILE A 246 6.22 12.93 -12.67
CA ILE A 246 6.45 11.74 -13.50
C ILE A 246 6.25 12.05 -14.98
N ASP A 247 5.20 12.79 -15.35
CA ASP A 247 4.94 13.16 -16.73
C ASP A 247 6.01 14.12 -17.27
N LYS A 248 6.47 15.08 -16.44
CA LYS A 248 7.64 15.92 -16.77
C LYS A 248 8.91 15.10 -16.95
N ALA A 249 9.16 14.11 -16.08
CA ALA A 249 10.31 13.22 -16.18
C ALA A 249 10.25 12.37 -17.46
N LYS A 250 9.10 11.78 -17.77
CA LYS A 250 8.87 11.01 -19.00
C LYS A 250 9.09 11.85 -20.26
N SER A 251 8.59 13.08 -20.28
CA SER A 251 8.77 13.98 -21.42
C SER A 251 10.24 14.35 -21.64
N LYS A 252 11.00 14.51 -20.55
CA LYS A 252 12.40 14.92 -20.62
C LYS A 252 13.38 13.73 -20.80
N TYR A 253 13.00 12.56 -20.24
CA TYR A 253 13.84 11.35 -20.20
C TYR A 253 13.01 10.09 -20.51
N PRO A 254 12.48 9.94 -21.75
CA PRO A 254 11.54 8.88 -22.10
C PRO A 254 12.11 7.46 -21.93
N ASP A 255 13.41 7.31 -22.14
CA ASP A 255 14.07 6.01 -22.00
C ASP A 255 14.27 5.53 -20.57
N MET A 256 14.23 6.44 -19.59
CA MET A 256 14.42 6.12 -18.18
C MET A 256 13.11 5.80 -17.49
N PHE A 257 12.08 6.66 -17.63
CA PHE A 257 10.82 6.56 -16.90
C PHE A 257 9.79 5.70 -17.66
N ARG A 258 10.10 4.41 -17.88
CA ARG A 258 9.27 3.50 -18.70
C ARG A 258 8.04 2.95 -18.00
N TYR A 259 8.00 2.97 -16.67
CA TYR A 259 6.92 2.35 -15.89
C TYR A 259 5.86 3.37 -15.45
N ASN A 260 4.73 2.85 -15.00
CA ASN A 260 3.73 3.65 -14.31
C ASN A 260 4.07 3.72 -12.82
N TYR A 261 4.61 4.85 -12.41
CA TYR A 261 4.96 5.12 -11.02
C TYR A 261 3.80 5.78 -10.28
N THR A 262 3.60 5.39 -9.04
CA THR A 262 2.58 5.94 -8.13
C THR A 262 3.25 6.34 -6.81
N PRO A 263 2.59 7.08 -5.92
CA PRO A 263 3.13 7.34 -4.57
C PRO A 263 3.54 6.05 -3.83
N HIS A 264 2.85 4.94 -4.09
CA HIS A 264 3.22 3.63 -3.52
C HIS A 264 4.54 3.09 -4.09
N SER A 265 4.88 3.43 -5.34
CA SER A 265 6.18 3.08 -5.95
C SER A 265 7.34 3.74 -5.21
N MET A 266 7.17 4.98 -4.66
CA MET A 266 8.20 5.63 -3.86
C MET A 266 8.55 4.83 -2.61
N ARG A 267 7.52 4.41 -1.86
CA ARG A 267 7.70 3.57 -0.68
C ARG A 267 8.33 2.21 -1.01
N HIS A 268 7.97 1.66 -2.18
CA HIS A 268 8.58 0.44 -2.69
C HIS A 268 10.06 0.65 -2.99
N THR A 269 10.39 1.76 -3.64
CA THR A 269 11.77 2.17 -3.93
C THR A 269 12.60 2.31 -2.66
N THR A 270 12.06 2.98 -1.64
CA THR A 270 12.72 3.10 -0.33
C THR A 270 13.08 1.72 0.23
N ALA A 271 12.11 0.79 0.23
CA ALA A 271 12.34 -0.56 0.70
C ALA A 271 13.45 -1.28 -0.09
N THR A 272 13.38 -1.20 -1.41
CA THR A 272 14.36 -1.84 -2.32
C THR A 272 15.76 -1.25 -2.11
N HIS A 273 15.87 0.09 -2.08
CA HIS A 273 17.17 0.75 -1.88
C HIS A 273 17.76 0.49 -0.48
N MET A 274 16.93 0.37 0.57
CA MET A 274 17.39 -0.04 1.90
C MET A 274 17.96 -1.46 1.87
N LEU A 275 17.29 -2.39 1.22
CA LEU A 275 17.77 -3.77 1.07
C LEU A 275 19.06 -3.84 0.24
N GLU A 276 19.14 -3.09 -0.87
CA GLU A 276 20.36 -2.97 -1.69
C GLU A 276 21.52 -2.35 -0.91
N ALA A 277 21.24 -1.48 0.05
CA ALA A 277 22.22 -0.92 0.98
C ALA A 277 22.62 -1.90 2.10
N GLY A 278 22.05 -3.11 2.13
CA GLY A 278 22.36 -4.13 3.13
C GLY A 278 21.56 -4.01 4.44
N VAL A 279 20.52 -3.17 4.50
CA VAL A 279 19.68 -3.08 5.69
C VAL A 279 18.88 -4.37 5.87
N PRO A 280 18.91 -5.03 7.03
CA PRO A 280 18.19 -6.27 7.27
C PRO A 280 16.69 -6.14 7.03
N LEU A 281 16.07 -7.17 6.42
CA LEU A 281 14.63 -7.18 6.06
C LEU A 281 13.72 -6.86 7.25
N ILE A 282 14.07 -7.32 8.44
CA ILE A 282 13.29 -7.05 9.67
C ILE A 282 13.30 -5.55 10.03
N VAL A 283 14.44 -4.87 9.82
CA VAL A 283 14.58 -3.43 10.04
C VAL A 283 13.74 -2.67 9.01
N VAL A 284 13.82 -3.05 7.74
CA VAL A 284 12.99 -2.48 6.65
C VAL A 284 11.51 -2.66 6.95
N LYS A 285 11.09 -3.86 7.40
CA LYS A 285 9.72 -4.14 7.82
C LYS A 285 9.25 -3.18 8.92
N ASN A 286 10.04 -3.04 9.98
CA ASN A 286 9.71 -2.20 11.13
C ASN A 286 9.68 -0.71 10.73
N PHE A 287 10.65 -0.26 9.95
CA PHE A 287 10.71 1.10 9.40
C PHE A 287 9.46 1.46 8.59
N LEU A 288 9.03 0.56 7.72
CA LEU A 288 7.85 0.75 6.91
C LEU A 288 6.54 0.52 7.69
N GLY A 289 6.56 -0.11 8.86
CA GLY A 289 5.36 -0.44 9.63
C GLY A 289 4.48 -1.49 8.94
N HIS A 290 5.08 -2.56 8.41
CA HIS A 290 4.36 -3.69 7.86
C HIS A 290 3.91 -4.65 8.97
N VAL A 291 2.60 -4.91 9.04
CA VAL A 291 2.02 -5.83 10.04
C VAL A 291 2.40 -7.29 9.74
N SER A 292 2.56 -7.64 8.46
CA SER A 292 2.88 -9.00 8.01
C SER A 292 4.24 -9.04 7.31
N LEU A 293 5.02 -10.12 7.56
CA LEU A 293 6.23 -10.42 6.80
C LEU A 293 5.94 -10.63 5.31
N GLN A 294 4.77 -11.19 4.96
CA GLN A 294 4.37 -11.39 3.57
C GLN A 294 4.34 -10.09 2.76
N THR A 295 3.98 -8.95 3.38
CA THR A 295 4.03 -7.65 2.70
C THR A 295 5.46 -7.16 2.47
N THR A 296 6.43 -7.65 3.24
CA THR A 296 7.85 -7.32 3.12
C THR A 296 8.58 -8.35 2.24
N GLN A 297 8.14 -9.61 2.22
CA GLN A 297 8.66 -10.66 1.34
C GLN A 297 8.50 -10.34 -0.15
N ILE A 298 7.57 -9.44 -0.51
CA ILE A 298 7.41 -8.97 -1.89
C ILE A 298 8.66 -8.19 -2.35
N TYR A 299 9.48 -7.69 -1.43
CA TYR A 299 10.76 -7.01 -1.72
C TYR A 299 11.96 -7.98 -1.72
N THR A 300 11.74 -9.26 -1.45
CA THR A 300 12.79 -10.28 -1.36
C THR A 300 13.16 -10.94 -2.69
N GLU A 301 12.77 -10.39 -3.83
CA GLU A 301 13.63 -10.54 -5.00
C GLU A 301 14.91 -9.71 -4.75
N VAL A 302 15.65 -10.16 -3.72
CA VAL A 302 16.99 -9.67 -3.42
C VAL A 302 17.79 -9.89 -4.70
N THR A 303 18.28 -8.80 -5.29
CA THR A 303 19.15 -8.92 -6.47
C THR A 303 20.31 -9.84 -6.10
N GLN A 304 20.76 -10.66 -7.03
CA GLN A 304 21.92 -11.54 -6.83
C GLN A 304 23.11 -10.78 -6.27
N ASP A 305 23.24 -9.50 -6.64
CA ASP A 305 24.26 -8.57 -6.13
C ASP A 305 24.16 -8.30 -4.63
N THR A 306 22.94 -8.16 -4.09
CA THR A 306 22.75 -7.96 -2.64
C THR A 306 23.09 -9.24 -1.88
N MET A 307 22.71 -10.40 -2.42
CA MET A 307 23.08 -11.70 -1.85
C MET A 307 24.60 -11.86 -1.83
N ASN A 308 25.26 -11.57 -2.97
CA ASN A 308 26.71 -11.67 -3.10
C ASN A 308 27.44 -10.72 -2.13
N LYS A 309 26.93 -9.48 -1.94
CA LYS A 309 27.48 -8.53 -0.96
C LYS A 309 27.33 -9.04 0.48
N GLN A 310 26.17 -9.59 0.83
CA GLN A 310 25.95 -10.14 2.17
C GLN A 310 26.81 -11.38 2.43
N LEU A 311 26.94 -12.27 1.43
CA LEU A 311 27.85 -13.43 1.50
C LEU A 311 29.31 -12.99 1.66
N LYS A 312 29.72 -11.93 0.93
CA LYS A 312 31.07 -11.36 1.08
C LYS A 312 31.30 -10.83 2.49
N LEU A 313 30.37 -10.01 3.03
CA LEU A 313 30.47 -9.51 4.41
C LEU A 313 30.50 -10.64 5.45
N TRP A 314 29.73 -11.71 5.22
CA TRP A 314 29.74 -12.89 6.06
C TRP A 314 31.08 -13.60 5.98
N ASN A 315 31.61 -13.82 4.78
CA ASN A 315 32.93 -14.42 4.55
C ASN A 315 34.03 -13.60 5.18
N ASP A 316 34.06 -12.28 4.94
CA ASP A 316 35.09 -11.39 5.49
C ASP A 316 35.07 -11.37 7.02
N LYS A 317 33.89 -11.54 7.65
CA LYS A 317 33.73 -11.57 9.11
C LYS A 317 34.15 -12.90 9.73
N TRP A 318 33.83 -14.01 9.10
CA TRP A 318 34.01 -15.35 9.68
C TRP A 318 35.19 -16.14 9.08
N PHE A 319 35.65 -15.72 7.88
CA PHE A 319 36.77 -16.30 7.16
C PHE A 319 37.68 -15.16 6.63
N PRO A 320 38.38 -14.40 7.54
CA PRO A 320 39.30 -13.36 7.10
C PRO A 320 40.40 -13.97 6.20
N MET A 321 40.88 -13.19 5.24
CA MET A 321 41.82 -13.63 4.21
C MET A 321 43.23 -14.08 4.71
N ASP A 322 43.52 -14.00 5.99
CA ASP A 322 44.70 -14.60 6.61
C ASP A 322 44.53 -16.10 6.91
N ASN A 323 43.79 -16.78 6.04
CA ASN A 323 43.52 -18.20 6.19
C ASN A 323 44.75 -19.01 5.80
N PRO A 324 45.37 -19.79 6.70
CA PRO A 324 46.57 -20.58 6.41
C PRO A 324 46.37 -21.71 5.37
N PHE A 325 45.15 -21.81 4.81
CA PHE A 325 44.85 -22.77 3.75
C PHE A 325 45.15 -22.29 2.29
N GLU A 326 45.60 -21.03 2.11
CA GLU A 326 45.94 -20.52 0.74
C GLU A 326 47.40 -20.82 0.33
N HIS A 327 48.19 -21.48 1.13
CA HIS A 327 49.58 -21.85 0.81
C HIS A 327 49.83 -23.35 0.83
N THR A 328 48.91 -24.16 0.37
CA THR A 328 49.23 -25.55 0.03
C THR A 328 48.88 -25.83 -1.42
N ASP A 329 49.95 -26.11 -2.14
CA ASP A 329 50.07 -26.56 -3.52
C ASP A 329 48.85 -27.19 -4.16
N LYS A 330 48.67 -26.84 -5.42
CA LYS A 330 47.88 -27.49 -6.47
C LYS A 330 48.11 -29.02 -6.52
N LYS A 331 47.59 -29.78 -5.58
CA LYS A 331 47.30 -31.20 -5.75
C LYS A 331 45.85 -31.42 -5.40
N SER A 332 45.08 -31.80 -6.40
CA SER A 332 43.67 -32.14 -6.32
C SER A 332 43.40 -33.06 -5.16
N ASN A 333 42.90 -32.52 -4.04
CA ASN A 333 42.52 -33.27 -2.86
C ASN A 333 41.11 -33.88 -3.01
N ILE A 334 40.89 -34.54 -4.16
CA ILE A 334 39.73 -35.39 -4.32
C ILE A 334 40.11 -36.74 -3.73
N PRO A 335 39.40 -37.22 -2.68
CA PRO A 335 39.63 -38.55 -2.12
C PRO A 335 39.59 -39.62 -3.22
N GLU A 336 40.46 -40.61 -3.11
CA GLU A 336 40.67 -41.64 -4.16
C GLU A 336 39.36 -42.41 -4.50
N PHE A 337 38.43 -42.52 -3.55
CA PHE A 337 37.12 -43.16 -3.77
C PHE A 337 36.11 -42.28 -4.55
N LEU A 338 36.45 -41.02 -4.88
CA LEU A 338 35.67 -40.09 -5.73
C LEU A 338 36.36 -39.82 -7.09
N ARG A 339 37.46 -40.49 -7.36
CA ARG A 339 38.11 -40.52 -8.67
C ARG A 339 37.54 -41.73 -9.44
#